data_dbbec2630c3ad94c07d1204cd03bc080
#
_entry.id   dbbec2630c3ad94c07d1204cd03bc080
#
_cell.length_a   1.000
_cell.length_b   1.000
_cell.length_c   1.000
_cell.angle_alpha   90.00
_cell.angle_beta   90.00
_cell.angle_gamma   90.00
#
_symmetry.space_group_name_H-M   'P 1'
#
loop_
_entity.id
_entity.type
_entity.pdbx_description
1 polymer ?
#
loop_
_entity_poly.entity_id
_entity_poly.type
_entity_poly.pdbx_seq_one_letter_code
_entity_poly.pdbx_strand_id
1 'polypeptide(L)'
;MAANKPSKATILAAFFDDGAYSPLFTDGAVSAAYGNANGQSVYVVFEDGTPVGVQDIEKNIRVLEMAAETGAPVVTFYDSTGAKLEGGLDLLNANARLTAEIARVSGVVPQVAVVTGTCAGTNAINAAAADVCVMAEDAELFLNAPFNAEDKVANAGSAAFAAKAGVAAVTAADAVAAAKQAASIVALLPANNLAGPALFDFSAPSKALDLVK
;
A
#
# COMPACT_ATOMS: atom_id res chain seq x y z
N MET A 1 -23.76 12.10 1.87
CA MET A 1 -23.84 10.90 2.72
C MET A 1 -22.47 10.28 2.69
N ALA A 2 -21.78 10.16 3.81
CA ALA A 2 -20.51 9.42 3.85
C ALA A 2 -20.82 7.97 3.44
N ALA A 3 -20.23 7.51 2.35
CA ALA A 3 -20.33 6.12 1.96
C ALA A 3 -19.82 5.27 3.15
N ASN A 4 -20.56 4.21 3.48
CA ASN A 4 -20.19 3.33 4.59
C ASN A 4 -18.87 2.64 4.19
N LYS A 5 -17.75 3.13 4.73
CA LYS A 5 -16.42 2.61 4.42
C LYS A 5 -16.36 1.11 4.79
N PRO A 6 -15.87 0.24 3.91
CA PRO A 6 -15.78 -1.18 4.20
C PRO A 6 -14.88 -1.44 5.41
N SER A 7 -15.23 -2.45 6.22
CA SER A 7 -14.43 -2.82 7.38
C SER A 7 -13.08 -3.42 6.96
N LYS A 8 -12.07 -3.34 7.85
CA LYS A 8 -10.80 -4.04 7.68
C LYS A 8 -11.01 -5.51 7.30
N ALA A 9 -11.90 -6.21 7.99
CA ALA A 9 -12.18 -7.61 7.71
C ALA A 9 -12.69 -7.83 6.29
N THR A 10 -13.54 -6.93 5.77
CA THR A 10 -14.06 -7.00 4.39
C THR A 10 -12.93 -6.77 3.37
N ILE A 11 -12.05 -5.82 3.61
CA ILE A 11 -10.92 -5.50 2.72
C ILE A 11 -9.92 -6.67 2.71
N LEU A 12 -9.53 -7.18 3.88
CA LEU A 12 -8.60 -8.30 3.98
C LEU A 12 -9.17 -9.60 3.43
N ALA A 13 -10.47 -9.85 3.61
CA ALA A 13 -11.15 -11.01 2.99
C ALA A 13 -11.19 -10.92 1.46
N ALA A 14 -11.17 -9.71 0.89
CA ALA A 14 -11.10 -9.52 -0.55
C ALA A 14 -9.67 -9.62 -1.10
N PHE A 15 -8.68 -9.46 -0.24
CA PHE A 15 -7.25 -9.51 -0.60
C PHE A 15 -6.68 -10.92 -0.48
N PHE A 16 -6.93 -11.62 0.63
CA PHE A 16 -6.39 -12.95 0.90
C PHE A 16 -7.24 -14.06 0.29
N ASP A 17 -6.58 -15.13 -0.14
CA ASP A 17 -7.23 -16.34 -0.65
C ASP A 17 -8.17 -16.92 0.40
N ASP A 18 -9.42 -17.19 0.00
CA ASP A 18 -10.49 -17.68 0.88
C ASP A 18 -10.72 -16.79 2.13
N GLY A 19 -10.20 -15.56 2.14
CA GLY A 19 -10.23 -14.65 3.29
C GLY A 19 -9.40 -15.15 4.48
N ALA A 20 -8.49 -16.10 4.27
CA ALA A 20 -7.71 -16.75 5.32
C ALA A 20 -6.34 -16.07 5.53
N TYR A 21 -6.05 -15.64 6.75
CA TYR A 21 -4.77 -15.05 7.13
C TYR A 21 -4.43 -15.28 8.60
N SER A 22 -3.16 -15.22 8.94
CA SER A 22 -2.66 -15.26 10.31
C SER A 22 -2.39 -13.83 10.79
N PRO A 23 -3.06 -13.35 11.84
CA PRO A 23 -2.77 -12.03 12.40
C PRO A 23 -1.39 -12.04 13.09
N LEU A 24 -0.60 -10.99 12.86
CA LEU A 24 0.71 -10.78 13.49
C LEU A 24 0.63 -9.71 14.59
N PHE A 25 -0.01 -8.58 14.28
CA PHE A 25 -0.28 -7.49 15.20
C PHE A 25 -1.73 -7.08 15.05
N THR A 26 -2.45 -6.92 16.17
CA THR A 26 -3.91 -6.67 16.16
C THR A 26 -4.35 -5.42 16.91
N ASP A 27 -3.48 -4.85 17.73
CA ASP A 27 -3.73 -3.68 18.58
C ASP A 27 -3.30 -2.37 17.90
N GLY A 28 -3.85 -1.24 18.32
CA GLY A 28 -3.50 0.11 17.85
C GLY A 28 -4.01 0.45 16.46
N ALA A 29 -3.52 1.56 15.93
CA ALA A 29 -3.91 2.12 14.62
C ALA A 29 -3.38 1.30 13.43
N VAL A 30 -2.28 0.57 13.63
CA VAL A 30 -1.67 -0.31 12.63
C VAL A 30 -1.78 -1.75 13.08
N SER A 31 -2.30 -2.57 12.21
CA SER A 31 -2.34 -4.02 12.35
C SER A 31 -1.57 -4.69 11.22
N ALA A 32 -1.15 -5.93 11.43
CA ALA A 32 -0.45 -6.71 10.41
C ALA A 32 -0.94 -8.16 10.36
N ALA A 33 -0.82 -8.73 9.18
CA ALA A 33 -1.21 -10.11 8.90
C ALA A 33 -0.24 -10.75 7.89
N TYR A 34 -0.26 -12.07 7.85
CA TYR A 34 0.44 -12.89 6.88
C TYR A 34 -0.52 -13.92 6.31
N GLY A 35 -0.46 -14.16 5.01
CA GLY A 35 -1.33 -15.10 4.32
C GLY A 35 -0.95 -15.26 2.86
N ASN A 36 -1.82 -15.87 2.07
CA ASN A 36 -1.63 -16.01 0.64
C ASN A 36 -2.59 -15.10 -0.13
N ALA A 37 -2.09 -14.50 -1.21
CA ALA A 37 -2.87 -13.74 -2.18
C ALA A 37 -2.57 -14.29 -3.58
N ASN A 38 -3.59 -14.87 -4.23
CA ASN A 38 -3.45 -15.60 -5.50
C ASN A 38 -2.31 -16.64 -5.47
N GLY A 39 -2.22 -17.40 -4.36
CA GLY A 39 -1.24 -18.45 -4.15
C GLY A 39 0.15 -17.97 -3.70
N GLN A 40 0.41 -16.66 -3.66
CA GLN A 40 1.68 -16.11 -3.21
C GLN A 40 1.61 -15.68 -1.75
N SER A 41 2.56 -16.12 -0.94
CA SER A 41 2.69 -15.68 0.46
C SER A 41 3.06 -14.20 0.52
N VAL A 42 2.40 -13.44 1.39
CA VAL A 42 2.51 -11.99 1.46
C VAL A 42 2.29 -11.47 2.88
N TYR A 43 3.04 -10.47 3.26
CA TYR A 43 2.80 -9.69 4.47
C TYR A 43 1.89 -8.50 4.15
N VAL A 44 0.98 -8.22 5.08
CA VAL A 44 0.08 -7.07 5.00
C VAL A 44 0.26 -6.19 6.22
N VAL A 45 0.38 -4.89 5.98
CA VAL A 45 0.23 -3.83 6.98
C VAL A 45 -1.06 -3.09 6.68
N PHE A 46 -1.87 -2.82 7.69
CA PHE A 46 -3.17 -2.18 7.54
C PHE A 46 -3.34 -1.05 8.55
N GLU A 47 -3.56 0.16 8.07
CA GLU A 47 -3.94 1.35 8.85
C GLU A 47 -5.47 1.45 8.91
N ASP A 48 -6.01 1.80 10.08
CA ASP A 48 -7.45 1.72 10.38
C ASP A 48 -8.21 3.06 10.25
N GLY A 49 -7.56 4.10 9.74
CA GLY A 49 -8.13 5.44 9.60
C GLY A 49 -7.85 6.36 10.78
N THR A 50 -7.23 5.87 11.84
CA THR A 50 -6.90 6.68 13.02
C THR A 50 -5.46 7.20 13.00
N PRO A 51 -5.12 8.18 13.87
CA PRO A 51 -3.75 8.68 13.93
C PRO A 51 -2.75 7.62 14.38
N VAL A 52 -1.59 7.61 13.73
CA VAL A 52 -0.51 6.63 13.93
C VAL A 52 0.46 7.13 15.00
N GLY A 53 0.82 6.27 15.95
CA GLY A 53 1.80 6.53 16.99
C GLY A 53 3.13 5.80 16.77
N VAL A 54 4.11 6.02 17.65
CA VAL A 54 5.45 5.42 17.57
C VAL A 54 5.36 3.89 17.49
N GLN A 55 4.57 3.27 18.37
CA GLN A 55 4.43 1.81 18.41
C GLN A 55 3.80 1.24 17.15
N ASP A 56 2.88 1.97 16.52
CA ASP A 56 2.27 1.57 15.27
C ASP A 56 3.29 1.57 14.12
N ILE A 57 4.17 2.57 14.10
CA ILE A 57 5.27 2.67 13.13
C ILE A 57 6.28 1.53 13.33
N GLU A 58 6.63 1.21 14.59
CA GLU A 58 7.54 0.09 14.88
C GLU A 58 7.00 -1.26 14.40
N LYS A 59 5.68 -1.48 14.45
CA LYS A 59 5.05 -2.68 13.86
C LYS A 59 5.27 -2.74 12.36
N ASN A 60 5.09 -1.61 11.66
CA ASN A 60 5.32 -1.55 10.21
C ASN A 60 6.79 -1.87 9.86
N ILE A 61 7.73 -1.26 10.58
CA ILE A 61 9.17 -1.57 10.44
C ILE A 61 9.41 -3.07 10.65
N ARG A 62 8.85 -3.65 11.71
CA ARG A 62 9.03 -5.08 12.00
C ARG A 62 8.48 -5.98 10.90
N VAL A 63 7.36 -5.62 10.27
CA VAL A 63 6.81 -6.37 9.13
C VAL A 63 7.75 -6.31 7.93
N LEU A 64 8.33 -5.15 7.63
CA LEU A 64 9.31 -4.99 6.55
C LEU A 64 10.56 -5.84 6.78
N GLU A 65 11.08 -5.87 8.03
CA GLU A 65 12.19 -6.73 8.42
C GLU A 65 11.85 -8.21 8.20
N MET A 66 10.69 -8.67 8.70
CA MET A 66 10.23 -10.05 8.53
C MET A 66 10.07 -10.42 7.05
N ALA A 67 9.54 -9.51 6.24
CA ALA A 67 9.38 -9.71 4.81
C ALA A 67 10.73 -9.86 4.10
N ALA A 68 11.72 -9.03 4.44
CA ALA A 68 13.06 -9.12 3.91
C ALA A 68 13.76 -10.43 4.33
N GLU A 69 13.58 -10.87 5.60
CA GLU A 69 14.13 -12.12 6.13
C GLU A 69 13.54 -13.36 5.45
N THR A 70 12.23 -13.34 5.15
CA THR A 70 11.52 -14.49 4.57
C THR A 70 11.46 -14.45 3.04
N GLY A 71 11.77 -13.31 2.44
CA GLY A 71 11.71 -13.12 0.98
C GLY A 71 10.26 -13.09 0.43
N ALA A 72 9.30 -12.53 1.19
CA ALA A 72 7.91 -12.40 0.78
C ALA A 72 7.53 -10.94 0.54
N PRO A 73 6.67 -10.63 -0.46
CA PRO A 73 6.17 -9.27 -0.71
C PRO A 73 5.48 -8.63 0.50
N VAL A 74 5.44 -7.30 0.51
CA VAL A 74 4.68 -6.51 1.49
C VAL A 74 3.62 -5.69 0.78
N VAL A 75 2.39 -5.72 1.30
CA VAL A 75 1.30 -4.85 0.88
C VAL A 75 0.88 -3.97 2.05
N THR A 76 0.98 -2.65 1.88
CA THR A 76 0.57 -1.69 2.91
C THR A 76 -0.71 -0.99 2.48
N PHE A 77 -1.78 -1.16 3.27
CA PHE A 77 -3.03 -0.43 3.12
C PHE A 77 -2.95 0.87 3.92
N TYR A 78 -2.91 1.98 3.20
CA TYR A 78 -2.79 3.31 3.77
C TYR A 78 -4.16 3.93 4.00
N ASP A 79 -4.43 4.27 5.25
CA ASP A 79 -5.58 5.02 5.69
C ASP A 79 -5.31 5.59 7.08
N SER A 80 -4.89 6.83 7.15
CA SER A 80 -4.59 7.49 8.42
C SER A 80 -4.84 8.98 8.35
N THR A 81 -5.40 9.53 9.40
CA THR A 81 -5.58 10.98 9.56
C THR A 81 -4.27 11.70 9.96
N GLY A 82 -3.16 10.96 10.01
CA GLY A 82 -1.82 11.50 10.26
C GLY A 82 -1.19 10.98 11.55
N ALA A 83 -0.20 11.71 12.04
CA ALA A 83 0.59 11.34 13.20
C ALA A 83 -0.07 11.79 14.52
N LYS A 84 0.10 11.00 15.58
CA LYS A 84 -0.26 11.41 16.94
C LYS A 84 0.70 12.49 17.43
N LEU A 85 0.23 13.74 17.55
CA LEU A 85 1.07 14.90 17.84
C LEU A 85 1.81 14.78 19.19
N GLU A 86 1.27 14.01 20.14
CA GLU A 86 1.88 13.77 21.46
C GLU A 86 3.23 13.03 21.37
N GLY A 87 3.50 12.36 20.25
CA GLY A 87 4.75 11.63 20.03
C GLY A 87 5.98 12.51 19.81
N GLY A 88 5.81 13.79 19.47
CA GLY A 88 6.90 14.76 19.33
C GLY A 88 8.07 14.28 18.49
N LEU A 89 9.29 14.44 18.97
CA LEU A 89 10.52 14.04 18.28
C LEU A 89 10.66 12.52 18.11
N ASP A 90 10.13 11.72 19.03
CA ASP A 90 10.19 10.24 18.91
C ASP A 90 9.36 9.77 17.74
N LEU A 91 8.22 10.41 17.49
CA LEU A 91 7.38 10.09 16.33
C LEU A 91 8.04 10.50 15.00
N LEU A 92 8.71 11.67 14.99
CA LEU A 92 9.48 12.12 13.83
C LEU A 92 10.62 11.14 13.52
N ASN A 93 11.35 10.70 14.54
CA ASN A 93 12.41 9.71 14.42
C ASN A 93 11.87 8.35 13.94
N ALA A 94 10.74 7.87 14.47
CA ALA A 94 10.13 6.62 14.05
C ALA A 94 9.70 6.69 12.57
N ASN A 95 9.09 7.79 12.12
CA ASN A 95 8.75 8.00 10.71
C ASN A 95 9.99 8.00 9.80
N ALA A 96 11.08 8.66 10.21
CA ALA A 96 12.33 8.66 9.46
C ALA A 96 12.90 7.23 9.33
N ARG A 97 12.85 6.45 10.40
CA ARG A 97 13.29 5.04 10.40
C ARG A 97 12.41 4.17 9.49
N LEU A 98 11.08 4.37 9.50
CA LEU A 98 10.19 3.65 8.59
C LEU A 98 10.50 3.95 7.13
N THR A 99 10.68 5.22 6.77
CA THR A 99 11.06 5.59 5.39
C THR A 99 12.42 5.01 5.00
N ALA A 100 13.38 5.01 5.92
CA ALA A 100 14.69 4.39 5.70
C ALA A 100 14.56 2.86 5.52
N GLU A 101 13.69 2.20 6.27
CA GLU A 101 13.46 0.75 6.15
C GLU A 101 12.77 0.40 4.83
N ILE A 102 11.76 1.17 4.40
CA ILE A 102 11.14 1.04 3.08
C ILE A 102 12.20 1.13 1.97
N ALA A 103 13.09 2.11 2.06
CA ALA A 103 14.20 2.26 1.11
C ALA A 103 15.20 1.10 1.17
N ARG A 104 15.51 0.59 2.38
CA ARG A 104 16.42 -0.55 2.56
C ARG A 104 15.88 -1.85 1.95
N VAL A 105 14.57 -2.05 2.04
CA VAL A 105 13.89 -3.27 1.55
C VAL A 105 13.55 -3.16 0.06
N SER A 106 13.59 -1.96 -0.52
CA SER A 106 13.35 -1.72 -1.95
C SER A 106 14.34 -2.54 -2.81
N GLY A 107 13.80 -3.27 -3.77
CA GLY A 107 14.57 -4.19 -4.62
C GLY A 107 14.96 -5.51 -3.94
N VAL A 108 14.63 -5.73 -2.66
CA VAL A 108 14.79 -7.02 -1.96
C VAL A 108 13.51 -7.84 -2.08
N VAL A 109 12.39 -7.27 -1.68
CA VAL A 109 11.05 -7.82 -1.87
C VAL A 109 10.13 -6.75 -2.48
N PRO A 110 9.13 -7.14 -3.27
CA PRO A 110 8.13 -6.21 -3.79
C PRO A 110 7.36 -5.51 -2.68
N GLN A 111 7.14 -4.22 -2.85
CA GLN A 111 6.34 -3.38 -1.97
C GLN A 111 5.16 -2.80 -2.76
N VAL A 112 3.94 -3.10 -2.35
CA VAL A 112 2.71 -2.59 -2.99
C VAL A 112 1.98 -1.68 -1.99
N ALA A 113 1.78 -0.43 -2.38
CA ALA A 113 0.96 0.51 -1.64
C ALA A 113 -0.49 0.45 -2.12
N VAL A 114 -1.45 0.40 -1.18
CA VAL A 114 -2.88 0.44 -1.47
C VAL A 114 -3.50 1.57 -0.67
N VAL A 115 -3.84 2.66 -1.33
CA VAL A 115 -4.44 3.83 -0.67
C VAL A 115 -5.95 3.64 -0.65
N THR A 116 -6.50 3.38 0.56
CA THR A 116 -7.92 3.08 0.78
C THR A 116 -8.68 4.16 1.54
N GLY A 117 -7.97 5.21 1.92
CA GLY A 117 -8.53 6.36 2.60
C GLY A 117 -7.59 7.55 2.52
N THR A 118 -7.40 8.27 3.62
CA THR A 118 -6.46 9.38 3.67
C THR A 118 -5.03 8.89 3.78
N CYS A 119 -4.19 9.31 2.84
CA CYS A 119 -2.75 9.04 2.84
C CYS A 119 -1.99 10.36 2.76
N ALA A 120 -1.55 10.86 3.92
CA ALA A 120 -1.05 12.22 4.06
C ALA A 120 0.38 12.27 4.63
N GLY A 121 1.13 13.31 4.31
CA GLY A 121 2.45 13.59 4.86
C GLY A 121 3.46 12.48 4.54
N THR A 122 4.14 11.94 5.55
CA THR A 122 5.14 10.87 5.37
C THR A 122 4.56 9.61 4.73
N ASN A 123 3.29 9.27 5.03
CA ASN A 123 2.61 8.14 4.40
C ASN A 123 2.51 8.31 2.88
N ALA A 124 2.27 9.53 2.39
CA ALA A 124 2.24 9.81 0.95
C ALA A 124 3.62 9.60 0.30
N ILE A 125 4.70 9.96 1.00
CA ILE A 125 6.08 9.68 0.56
C ILE A 125 6.31 8.17 0.49
N ASN A 126 5.94 7.45 1.54
CA ASN A 126 6.12 6.00 1.65
C ASN A 126 5.30 5.25 0.59
N ALA A 127 4.04 5.66 0.35
CA ALA A 127 3.20 5.09 -0.69
C ALA A 127 3.75 5.34 -2.10
N ALA A 128 4.31 6.53 -2.35
CA ALA A 128 4.94 6.87 -3.63
C ALA A 128 6.31 6.17 -3.84
N ALA A 129 6.96 5.73 -2.76
CA ALA A 129 8.22 4.99 -2.80
C ALA A 129 8.02 3.48 -3.02
N ALA A 130 6.81 2.96 -2.93
CA ALA A 130 6.49 1.57 -3.24
C ALA A 130 6.67 1.27 -4.74
N ASP A 131 6.91 -0.01 -5.08
CA ASP A 131 7.08 -0.44 -6.47
C ASP A 131 5.80 -0.23 -7.30
N VAL A 132 4.65 -0.43 -6.67
CA VAL A 132 3.33 -0.20 -7.29
C VAL A 132 2.41 0.46 -6.28
N CYS A 133 1.72 1.53 -6.71
CA CYS A 133 0.69 2.19 -5.92
C CYS A 133 -0.68 1.97 -6.58
N VAL A 134 -1.61 1.38 -5.82
CA VAL A 134 -3.03 1.23 -6.17
C VAL A 134 -3.83 2.21 -5.31
N MET A 135 -4.77 2.92 -5.90
CA MET A 135 -5.54 3.92 -5.16
C MET A 135 -7.04 3.76 -5.40
N ALA A 136 -7.84 3.74 -4.34
CA ALA A 136 -9.31 3.80 -4.45
C ALA A 136 -9.74 5.20 -4.92
N GLU A 137 -10.80 5.29 -5.73
CA GLU A 137 -11.26 6.57 -6.30
C GLU A 137 -11.75 7.57 -5.24
N ASP A 138 -12.23 7.07 -4.11
CA ASP A 138 -12.68 7.85 -2.96
C ASP A 138 -11.57 8.15 -1.93
N ALA A 139 -10.34 7.70 -2.18
CA ALA A 139 -9.18 7.94 -1.34
C ALA A 139 -8.44 9.24 -1.72
N GLU A 140 -7.62 9.71 -0.79
CA GLU A 140 -6.82 10.92 -0.96
C GLU A 140 -5.33 10.65 -0.69
N LEU A 141 -4.47 11.21 -1.54
CA LEU A 141 -3.01 11.12 -1.39
C LEU A 141 -2.39 12.50 -1.57
N PHE A 142 -1.76 13.03 -0.53
CA PHE A 142 -1.13 14.34 -0.56
C PHE A 142 -0.01 14.48 0.49
N LEU A 143 1.03 15.22 0.15
CA LEU A 143 2.08 15.57 1.12
C LEU A 143 1.59 16.66 2.09
N ASN A 144 1.06 17.75 1.53
CA ASN A 144 0.43 18.83 2.28
C ASN A 144 -1.06 18.88 1.94
N ALA A 145 -1.90 19.09 2.95
CA ALA A 145 -3.34 19.16 2.74
C ALA A 145 -3.70 20.23 1.69
N PRO A 146 -4.48 19.88 0.65
CA PRO A 146 -4.78 20.79 -0.45
C PRO A 146 -5.46 22.11 -0.01
N PHE A 147 -6.19 22.08 1.11
CA PHE A 147 -6.85 23.27 1.68
C PHE A 147 -5.87 24.26 2.34
N ASN A 148 -4.64 23.85 2.63
CA ASN A 148 -3.58 24.71 3.19
C ASN A 148 -2.67 25.30 2.11
N ALA A 149 -2.82 24.91 0.84
CA ALA A 149 -2.01 25.45 -0.24
C ALA A 149 -2.46 26.85 -0.63
N GLU A 150 -1.51 27.77 -0.86
CA GLU A 150 -1.80 29.11 -1.40
C GLU A 150 -2.37 29.02 -2.80
N ASP A 151 -1.78 28.19 -3.65
CA ASP A 151 -2.26 27.89 -5.00
C ASP A 151 -3.10 26.60 -4.98
N LYS A 152 -4.41 26.78 -5.00
CA LYS A 152 -5.35 25.66 -5.00
C LYS A 152 -5.42 25.01 -6.38
N VAL A 153 -4.83 23.83 -6.52
CA VAL A 153 -5.03 23.00 -7.70
C VAL A 153 -6.32 22.19 -7.52
N ALA A 154 -7.21 22.30 -8.48
CA ALA A 154 -8.47 21.56 -8.46
C ALA A 154 -8.20 20.04 -8.38
N ASN A 155 -8.87 19.38 -7.45
CA ASN A 155 -8.75 17.92 -7.21
C ASN A 155 -7.34 17.44 -6.82
N ALA A 156 -6.45 18.32 -6.34
CA ALA A 156 -5.18 17.91 -5.77
C ALA A 156 -5.41 16.89 -4.64
N GLY A 157 -4.65 15.79 -4.67
CA GLY A 157 -4.81 14.67 -3.74
C GLY A 157 -5.79 13.59 -4.19
N SER A 158 -6.64 13.83 -5.18
CA SER A 158 -7.57 12.80 -5.69
C SER A 158 -6.84 11.67 -6.43
N ALA A 159 -7.49 10.50 -6.52
CA ALA A 159 -6.97 9.36 -7.28
C ALA A 159 -6.71 9.70 -8.75
N ALA A 160 -7.61 10.47 -9.38
CA ALA A 160 -7.43 10.93 -10.76
C ALA A 160 -6.20 11.83 -10.93
N PHE A 161 -5.92 12.71 -9.95
CA PHE A 161 -4.74 13.55 -9.95
C PHE A 161 -3.46 12.72 -9.75
N ALA A 162 -3.45 11.77 -8.78
CA ALA A 162 -2.34 10.88 -8.51
C ALA A 162 -2.01 9.99 -9.71
N ALA A 163 -3.02 9.47 -10.41
CA ALA A 163 -2.84 8.71 -11.64
C ALA A 163 -2.24 9.56 -12.78
N LYS A 164 -2.74 10.77 -12.97
CA LYS A 164 -2.20 11.70 -13.97
C LYS A 164 -0.76 12.11 -13.67
N ALA A 165 -0.40 12.22 -12.39
CA ALA A 165 0.95 12.52 -11.93
C ALA A 165 1.90 11.30 -12.00
N GLY A 166 1.39 10.09 -12.28
CA GLY A 166 2.16 8.87 -12.36
C GLY A 166 2.50 8.25 -11.00
N VAL A 167 1.88 8.71 -9.91
CA VAL A 167 2.06 8.16 -8.55
C VAL A 167 1.18 6.92 -8.38
N ALA A 168 -0.11 7.01 -8.70
CA ALA A 168 -0.99 5.85 -8.71
C ALA A 168 -0.88 5.14 -10.06
N ALA A 169 -0.36 3.91 -10.05
CA ALA A 169 -0.27 3.07 -11.23
C ALA A 169 -1.63 2.51 -11.64
N VAL A 170 -2.50 2.26 -10.66
CA VAL A 170 -3.86 1.73 -10.86
C VAL A 170 -4.84 2.49 -9.96
N THR A 171 -5.99 2.85 -10.51
CA THR A 171 -7.15 3.33 -9.72
C THR A 171 -8.24 2.27 -9.69
N ALA A 172 -8.97 2.18 -8.59
CA ALA A 172 -10.04 1.21 -8.40
C ALA A 172 -11.27 1.90 -7.80
N ALA A 173 -12.46 1.40 -8.11
CA ALA A 173 -13.72 2.06 -7.74
C ALA A 173 -13.89 2.29 -6.23
N ASP A 174 -13.34 1.39 -5.40
CA ASP A 174 -13.41 1.45 -3.94
C ASP A 174 -12.26 0.66 -3.30
N ALA A 175 -12.17 0.68 -1.97
CA ALA A 175 -11.13 0.00 -1.20
C ALA A 175 -11.15 -1.54 -1.40
N VAL A 176 -12.31 -2.16 -1.63
CA VAL A 176 -12.41 -3.61 -1.87
C VAL A 176 -11.89 -3.96 -3.26
N ALA A 177 -12.23 -3.16 -4.25
CA ALA A 177 -11.71 -3.30 -5.60
C ALA A 177 -10.20 -3.06 -5.64
N ALA A 178 -9.69 -2.06 -4.89
CA ALA A 178 -8.26 -1.81 -4.73
C ALA A 178 -7.52 -3.00 -4.12
N ALA A 179 -8.10 -3.64 -3.08
CA ALA A 179 -7.54 -4.85 -2.47
C ALA A 179 -7.43 -6.01 -3.49
N LYS A 180 -8.46 -6.25 -4.29
CA LYS A 180 -8.44 -7.28 -5.34
C LYS A 180 -7.40 -6.98 -6.42
N GLN A 181 -7.26 -5.72 -6.83
CA GLN A 181 -6.23 -5.31 -7.78
C GLN A 181 -4.83 -5.54 -7.21
N ALA A 182 -4.61 -5.18 -5.94
CA ALA A 182 -3.34 -5.41 -5.27
C ALA A 182 -3.00 -6.91 -5.19
N ALA A 183 -3.97 -7.78 -4.85
CA ALA A 183 -3.78 -9.22 -4.86
C ALA A 183 -3.38 -9.75 -6.26
N SER A 184 -4.00 -9.23 -7.32
CA SER A 184 -3.65 -9.59 -8.70
C SER A 184 -2.24 -9.11 -9.08
N ILE A 185 -1.84 -7.91 -8.61
CA ILE A 185 -0.50 -7.36 -8.83
C ILE A 185 0.55 -8.22 -8.13
N VAL A 186 0.33 -8.57 -6.85
CA VAL A 186 1.24 -9.45 -6.09
C VAL A 186 1.51 -10.75 -6.83
N ALA A 187 0.49 -11.36 -7.42
CA ALA A 187 0.64 -12.59 -8.19
C ALA A 187 1.49 -12.44 -9.46
N LEU A 188 1.62 -11.23 -10.00
CA LEU A 188 2.44 -10.94 -11.18
C LEU A 188 3.88 -10.60 -10.85
N LEU A 189 4.17 -10.27 -9.59
CA LEU A 189 5.50 -9.90 -9.13
C LEU A 189 6.30 -11.14 -8.69
N PRO A 190 7.64 -11.11 -8.80
CA PRO A 190 8.46 -12.15 -8.18
C PRO A 190 8.32 -12.07 -6.65
N ALA A 191 8.49 -13.19 -5.94
CA ALA A 191 8.43 -13.17 -4.47
C ALA A 191 9.52 -12.27 -3.85
N ASN A 192 10.72 -12.29 -4.44
CA ASN A 192 11.88 -11.50 -4.00
C ASN A 192 12.92 -11.41 -5.13
N ASN A 193 14.00 -10.70 -4.89
CA ASN A 193 15.08 -10.49 -5.87
C ASN A 193 15.90 -11.75 -6.21
N LEU A 194 15.75 -12.82 -5.46
CA LEU A 194 16.39 -14.13 -5.73
C LEU A 194 15.43 -15.10 -6.43
N ALA A 195 14.15 -14.78 -6.51
CA ALA A 195 13.16 -15.60 -7.22
C ALA A 195 13.41 -15.55 -8.72
N GLY A 196 13.19 -16.69 -9.38
CA GLY A 196 13.16 -16.73 -10.85
C GLY A 196 11.98 -15.90 -11.39
N PRO A 197 11.95 -15.64 -12.72
CA PRO A 197 10.83 -14.96 -13.32
C PRO A 197 9.54 -15.75 -13.09
N ALA A 198 8.44 -15.05 -12.89
CA ALA A 198 7.14 -15.68 -12.78
C ALA A 198 6.81 -16.43 -14.07
N LEU A 199 6.39 -17.68 -13.94
CA LEU A 199 6.01 -18.51 -15.08
C LEU A 199 4.51 -18.34 -15.30
N PHE A 200 4.15 -17.78 -16.43
CA PHE A 200 2.77 -17.64 -16.89
C PHE A 200 2.54 -18.47 -18.13
N ASP A 201 1.36 -19.04 -18.26
CA ASP A 201 0.89 -19.59 -19.52
C ASP A 201 0.73 -18.43 -20.51
N PHE A 202 1.65 -18.34 -21.44
CA PHE A 202 1.66 -17.29 -22.44
C PHE A 202 0.95 -17.73 -23.72
N SER A 203 -0.09 -17.00 -24.07
CA SER A 203 -0.73 -17.12 -25.39
C SER A 203 -0.20 -16.00 -26.29
N ALA A 204 0.40 -16.35 -27.42
CA ALA A 204 0.81 -15.36 -28.40
C ALA A 204 -0.37 -14.46 -28.81
N PRO A 205 -0.23 -13.14 -28.91
CA PRO A 205 -1.30 -12.27 -29.34
C PRO A 205 -1.79 -12.67 -30.72
N SER A 206 -3.10 -12.67 -30.93
CA SER A 206 -3.73 -13.07 -32.21
C SER A 206 -3.42 -12.12 -33.38
N LYS A 207 -2.89 -10.93 -33.09
CA LYS A 207 -2.40 -9.95 -34.07
C LYS A 207 -1.03 -9.44 -33.64
N ALA A 208 -0.10 -9.37 -34.57
CA ALA A 208 1.15 -8.66 -34.33
C ALA A 208 0.83 -7.20 -33.98
N LEU A 209 1.34 -6.72 -32.85
CA LEU A 209 1.32 -5.30 -32.52
C LEU A 209 2.30 -4.61 -33.46
N ASP A 210 1.78 -3.85 -34.42
CA ASP A 210 2.60 -2.99 -35.30
C ASP A 210 3.00 -1.75 -34.49
N LEU A 211 4.10 -1.88 -33.71
CA LEU A 211 4.63 -0.83 -32.86
C LEU A 211 5.51 0.18 -33.63
N VAL A 212 5.69 -0.01 -34.93
CA VAL A 212 6.50 0.85 -35.74
C VAL A 212 5.61 1.51 -36.82
N LYS A 213 5.15 2.69 -36.52
CA LYS A 213 4.73 3.68 -37.50
C LYS A 213 5.50 4.95 -37.30
#